data_f536411966361a7a6b0dbe067ca3e900
#
_entry.id   f536411966361a7a6b0dbe067ca3e900
#
_cell.length_a   1.000
_cell.length_b   1.000
_cell.length_c   1.000
_cell.angle_alpha   90.00
_cell.angle_beta   90.00
_cell.angle_gamma   90.00
#
_symmetry.space_group_name_H-M   'P 1'
#
loop_
_entity.id
_entity.type
_entity.pdbx_description
1 polymer ?
#
loop_
_entity_poly.entity_id
_entity_poly.type
_entity_poly.pdbx_seq_one_letter_code
_entity_poly.pdbx_strand_id
1 'polypeptide(L)'
;MSKLRLRSAEAPFDHRRVAGEAARLLCRAEASGIWDPPALVTRLDGQLFGQALDDIAECGVATTRRLEWSTYAEKGSDDFADWIHGVRSELEDCPVPQRELPKLVDTLGSDLRDRLGVSPSALQRYRGESRETPDDVAWRGHVLAEIVGDLAGSYNERGIRGWFTRPRSQLDGRTPADILSGKWDPHSDDVAAVRKLAESLVG
;
A
#
# COMPACT_ATOMS: atom_id res chain seq x y z
N MET A 1 2.86 -9.72 9.37
CA MET A 1 3.00 -10.59 8.14
C MET A 1 1.78 -10.39 7.29
N SER A 2 1.96 -10.18 5.96
CA SER A 2 0.83 -10.13 5.03
C SER A 2 0.04 -11.44 5.09
N LYS A 3 -1.28 -11.33 5.17
CA LYS A 3 -2.23 -12.44 5.17
C LYS A 3 -2.66 -12.83 3.74
N LEU A 4 -2.24 -12.07 2.73
CA LEU A 4 -2.57 -12.33 1.32
C LEU A 4 -1.56 -13.30 0.69
N ARG A 5 -2.04 -14.47 0.24
CA ARG A 5 -1.25 -15.53 -0.42
C ARG A 5 -2.09 -16.18 -1.51
N LEU A 6 -2.52 -15.39 -2.50
CA LEU A 6 -3.42 -15.84 -3.57
C LEU A 6 -2.83 -17.03 -4.33
N ARG A 7 -3.62 -18.08 -4.49
CA ARG A 7 -3.32 -19.31 -5.24
C ARG A 7 -4.35 -19.59 -6.32
N SER A 8 -5.54 -19.03 -6.18
CA SER A 8 -6.65 -19.17 -7.12
C SER A 8 -7.49 -17.90 -7.14
N ALA A 9 -8.19 -17.71 -8.25
CA ALA A 9 -9.18 -16.66 -8.43
C ALA A 9 -10.42 -17.25 -9.09
N GLU A 10 -11.60 -16.79 -8.65
CA GLU A 10 -12.89 -17.14 -9.24
C GLU A 10 -13.39 -15.98 -10.11
N ALA A 11 -14.34 -16.25 -11.01
CA ALA A 11 -14.97 -15.20 -11.79
C ALA A 11 -15.50 -14.08 -10.86
N PRO A 12 -15.33 -12.80 -11.24
CA PRO A 12 -14.79 -12.26 -12.48
C PRO A 12 -13.27 -12.06 -12.47
N PHE A 13 -12.52 -12.63 -11.49
CA PHE A 13 -11.07 -12.43 -11.29
C PHE A 13 -10.21 -13.53 -11.94
N ASP A 14 -10.79 -14.46 -12.67
CA ASP A 14 -10.09 -15.59 -13.33
C ASP A 14 -9.27 -15.15 -14.55
N HIS A 15 -9.50 -13.95 -15.08
CA HIS A 15 -8.67 -13.37 -16.11
C HIS A 15 -7.38 -12.78 -15.53
N ARG A 16 -6.21 -13.10 -16.12
CA ARG A 16 -4.88 -12.74 -15.60
C ARG A 16 -4.71 -11.26 -15.26
N ARG A 17 -5.18 -10.36 -16.13
CA ARG A 17 -5.07 -8.90 -15.93
C ARG A 17 -5.91 -8.45 -14.74
N VAL A 18 -7.14 -8.91 -14.65
CA VAL A 18 -8.06 -8.60 -13.54
C VAL A 18 -7.50 -9.10 -12.22
N ALA A 19 -7.05 -10.38 -12.18
CA ALA A 19 -6.43 -10.96 -10.99
C ALA A 19 -5.20 -10.16 -10.54
N GLY A 20 -4.37 -9.73 -11.49
CA GLY A 20 -3.17 -8.93 -11.20
C GLY A 20 -3.50 -7.57 -10.59
N GLU A 21 -4.43 -6.81 -11.17
CA GLU A 21 -4.83 -5.51 -10.62
C GLU A 21 -5.53 -5.66 -9.26
N ALA A 22 -6.42 -6.65 -9.11
CA ALA A 22 -7.06 -6.91 -7.83
C ALA A 22 -6.06 -7.31 -6.74
N ALA A 23 -5.09 -8.16 -7.05
CA ALA A 23 -4.04 -8.53 -6.10
C ALA A 23 -3.21 -7.33 -5.65
N ARG A 24 -2.84 -6.44 -6.59
CA ARG A 24 -2.11 -5.21 -6.27
C ARG A 24 -2.91 -4.28 -5.36
N LEU A 25 -4.19 -4.05 -5.67
CA LEU A 25 -5.08 -3.23 -4.85
C LEU A 25 -5.19 -3.80 -3.43
N LEU A 26 -5.42 -5.11 -3.30
CA LEU A 26 -5.56 -5.79 -2.00
C LEU A 26 -4.25 -5.75 -1.20
N CYS A 27 -3.10 -5.95 -1.84
CA CYS A 27 -1.80 -5.81 -1.18
C CYS A 27 -1.58 -4.39 -0.65
N ARG A 28 -1.94 -3.37 -1.43
CA ARG A 28 -1.88 -1.96 -1.03
C ARG A 28 -2.77 -1.69 0.17
N ALA A 29 -4.05 -2.05 0.08
CA ALA A 29 -5.02 -1.83 1.15
C ALA A 29 -4.60 -2.53 2.46
N GLU A 30 -4.06 -3.76 2.38
CA GLU A 30 -3.52 -4.47 3.55
C GLU A 30 -2.28 -3.77 4.13
N ALA A 31 -1.35 -3.35 3.29
CA ALA A 31 -0.13 -2.67 3.72
C ALA A 31 -0.39 -1.30 4.36
N SER A 32 -1.39 -0.60 3.86
CA SER A 32 -1.88 0.67 4.42
C SER A 32 -2.71 0.50 5.69
N GLY A 33 -3.03 -0.74 6.10
CA GLY A 33 -3.89 -1.01 7.26
C GLY A 33 -5.35 -0.61 7.06
N ILE A 34 -5.74 -0.28 5.83
CA ILE A 34 -7.12 0.05 5.46
C ILE A 34 -7.97 -1.22 5.47
N TRP A 35 -7.42 -2.31 4.95
CA TRP A 35 -8.04 -3.62 4.93
C TRP A 35 -7.20 -4.63 5.73
N ASP A 36 -7.83 -5.34 6.67
CA ASP A 36 -7.18 -6.39 7.47
C ASP A 36 -8.01 -7.67 7.42
N PRO A 37 -7.74 -8.59 6.47
CA PRO A 37 -8.50 -9.82 6.37
C PRO A 37 -8.36 -10.66 7.65
N PRO A 38 -9.47 -11.32 8.11
CA PRO A 38 -9.50 -12.02 9.40
C PRO A 38 -8.61 -13.27 9.42
N ALA A 39 -8.29 -13.83 8.26
CA ALA A 39 -7.51 -15.05 8.11
C ALA A 39 -6.59 -14.98 6.88
N LEU A 40 -5.77 -16.03 6.70
CA LEU A 40 -4.94 -16.17 5.51
C LEU A 40 -5.84 -16.32 4.26
N VAL A 41 -5.70 -15.39 3.34
CA VAL A 41 -6.44 -15.34 2.08
C VAL A 41 -5.65 -16.07 1.00
N THR A 42 -6.22 -17.13 0.48
CA THR A 42 -5.60 -17.95 -0.60
C THR A 42 -6.42 -17.95 -1.89
N ARG A 43 -7.67 -17.46 -1.84
CA ARG A 43 -8.59 -17.38 -2.97
C ARG A 43 -9.13 -15.97 -3.10
N LEU A 44 -9.17 -15.48 -4.32
CA LEU A 44 -9.79 -14.20 -4.70
C LEU A 44 -11.18 -14.49 -5.25
N ASP A 45 -12.19 -13.92 -4.62
CA ASP A 45 -13.60 -13.99 -5.03
C ASP A 45 -14.31 -12.64 -4.84
N GLY A 46 -15.54 -12.53 -5.33
CA GLY A 46 -16.32 -11.31 -5.27
C GLY A 46 -16.67 -10.86 -3.86
N GLN A 47 -16.85 -11.78 -2.91
CA GLN A 47 -17.15 -11.43 -1.53
C GLN A 47 -15.95 -10.77 -0.86
N LEU A 48 -14.78 -11.37 -0.97
CA LEU A 48 -13.55 -10.84 -0.42
C LEU A 48 -13.22 -9.46 -1.01
N PHE A 49 -13.33 -9.35 -2.34
CA PHE A 49 -13.05 -8.10 -3.04
C PHE A 49 -14.03 -7.00 -2.64
N GLY A 50 -15.32 -7.31 -2.54
CA GLY A 50 -16.35 -6.39 -2.08
C GLY A 50 -16.09 -5.89 -0.65
N GLN A 51 -15.70 -6.76 0.28
CA GLN A 51 -15.32 -6.37 1.65
C GLN A 51 -14.14 -5.40 1.66
N ALA A 52 -13.11 -5.67 0.86
CA ALA A 52 -11.96 -4.76 0.77
C ALA A 52 -12.34 -3.39 0.20
N LEU A 53 -13.23 -3.35 -0.79
CA LEU A 53 -13.77 -2.09 -1.33
C LEU A 53 -14.62 -1.34 -0.28
N ASP A 54 -15.36 -2.04 0.56
CA ASP A 54 -16.12 -1.45 1.66
C ASP A 54 -15.17 -0.74 2.64
N ASP A 55 -14.11 -1.43 3.07
CA ASP A 55 -13.11 -0.87 3.99
C ASP A 55 -12.37 0.34 3.39
N ILE A 56 -12.05 0.29 2.09
CA ILE A 56 -11.44 1.41 1.35
C ILE A 56 -12.40 2.61 1.33
N ALA A 57 -13.67 2.39 1.03
CA ALA A 57 -14.68 3.44 0.96
C ALA A 57 -15.00 4.04 2.34
N GLU A 58 -14.96 3.26 3.42
CA GLU A 58 -15.10 3.75 4.79
C GLU A 58 -13.98 4.73 5.20
N CYS A 59 -12.80 4.59 4.58
CA CYS A 59 -11.71 5.55 4.74
C CYS A 59 -11.85 6.82 3.88
N GLY A 60 -12.94 6.95 3.12
CA GLY A 60 -13.21 8.07 2.23
C GLY A 60 -12.60 7.96 0.84
N VAL A 61 -11.95 6.84 0.52
CA VAL A 61 -11.29 6.59 -0.77
C VAL A 61 -12.24 5.84 -1.70
N ALA A 62 -12.30 6.24 -2.97
CA ALA A 62 -13.07 5.56 -4.04
C ALA A 62 -14.55 5.29 -3.69
N THR A 63 -15.18 6.13 -2.89
CA THR A 63 -16.55 5.95 -2.37
C THR A 63 -17.60 5.79 -3.46
N THR A 64 -17.47 6.51 -4.58
CA THR A 64 -18.36 6.39 -5.72
C THR A 64 -18.15 5.07 -6.46
N ARG A 65 -16.90 4.68 -6.64
CA ARG A 65 -16.55 3.44 -7.37
C ARG A 65 -17.03 2.18 -6.67
N ARG A 66 -17.04 2.18 -5.33
CA ARG A 66 -17.52 1.04 -4.54
C ARG A 66 -18.88 0.50 -5.01
N LEU A 67 -19.80 1.38 -5.41
CA LEU A 67 -21.14 1.00 -5.84
C LEU A 67 -21.22 0.44 -7.27
N GLU A 68 -20.17 0.61 -8.04
CA GLU A 68 -20.14 0.33 -9.48
C GLU A 68 -19.40 -0.96 -9.85
N TRP A 69 -18.69 -1.60 -8.91
CA TRP A 69 -17.76 -2.69 -9.24
C TRP A 69 -18.44 -3.89 -9.92
N SER A 70 -19.65 -4.27 -9.50
CA SER A 70 -20.39 -5.38 -10.11
C SER A 70 -20.76 -5.06 -11.56
N THR A 71 -21.15 -3.82 -11.84
CA THR A 71 -21.47 -3.36 -13.21
C THR A 71 -20.23 -3.46 -14.12
N TYR A 72 -19.05 -3.09 -13.60
CA TYR A 72 -17.81 -3.19 -14.39
C TYR A 72 -17.34 -4.64 -14.55
N ALA A 73 -17.57 -5.50 -13.56
CA ALA A 73 -17.30 -6.92 -13.66
C ALA A 73 -18.09 -7.62 -14.79
N GLU A 74 -19.29 -7.11 -15.11
CA GLU A 74 -20.13 -7.61 -16.20
C GLU A 74 -19.75 -7.08 -17.59
N LYS A 75 -19.03 -5.95 -17.69
CA LYS A 75 -18.67 -5.32 -18.98
C LYS A 75 -17.56 -6.06 -19.73
N GLY A 76 -16.69 -6.78 -19.02
CA GLY A 76 -15.58 -7.52 -19.59
C GLY A 76 -14.26 -7.30 -18.84
N SER A 77 -13.30 -8.17 -19.11
CA SER A 77 -12.06 -8.24 -18.35
C SER A 77 -11.19 -6.97 -18.44
N ASP A 78 -11.15 -6.31 -19.59
CA ASP A 78 -10.32 -5.12 -19.77
C ASP A 78 -10.93 -3.92 -19.06
N ASP A 79 -12.22 -3.67 -19.26
CA ASP A 79 -12.94 -2.58 -18.58
C ASP A 79 -12.90 -2.75 -17.06
N PHE A 80 -13.02 -3.98 -16.57
CA PHE A 80 -12.95 -4.27 -15.15
C PHE A 80 -11.54 -4.09 -14.59
N ALA A 81 -10.51 -4.51 -15.30
CA ALA A 81 -9.13 -4.28 -14.90
C ALA A 81 -8.78 -2.78 -14.84
N ASP A 82 -9.24 -1.99 -15.83
CA ASP A 82 -9.06 -0.54 -15.86
C ASP A 82 -9.82 0.15 -14.71
N TRP A 83 -11.01 -0.36 -14.38
CA TRP A 83 -11.77 0.14 -13.24
C TRP A 83 -11.04 -0.14 -11.92
N ILE A 84 -10.50 -1.37 -11.71
CA ILE A 84 -9.71 -1.71 -10.51
C ILE A 84 -8.45 -0.83 -10.43
N HIS A 85 -7.77 -0.62 -11.55
CA HIS A 85 -6.64 0.29 -11.63
C HIS A 85 -7.03 1.71 -11.18
N GLY A 86 -8.19 2.22 -11.60
CA GLY A 86 -8.70 3.51 -11.17
C GLY A 86 -8.93 3.58 -9.64
N VAL A 87 -9.48 2.55 -9.02
CA VAL A 87 -9.60 2.48 -7.54
C VAL A 87 -8.22 2.54 -6.88
N ARG A 88 -7.25 1.80 -7.43
CA ARG A 88 -5.88 1.79 -6.92
C ARG A 88 -5.22 3.17 -7.04
N SER A 89 -5.40 3.87 -8.16
CA SER A 89 -4.89 5.23 -8.33
C SER A 89 -5.49 6.22 -7.32
N GLU A 90 -6.79 6.14 -7.05
CA GLU A 90 -7.41 6.98 -6.03
C GLU A 90 -6.86 6.69 -4.62
N LEU A 91 -6.53 5.42 -4.33
CA LEU A 91 -5.87 5.04 -3.09
C LEU A 91 -4.44 5.58 -3.01
N GLU A 92 -3.71 5.62 -4.11
CA GLU A 92 -2.34 6.17 -4.24
C GLU A 92 -2.29 7.70 -4.09
N ASP A 93 -3.40 8.38 -4.33
CA ASP A 93 -3.52 9.83 -4.24
C ASP A 93 -4.13 10.31 -2.89
N CYS A 94 -4.43 9.39 -1.97
CA CYS A 94 -5.17 9.73 -0.76
C CYS A 94 -4.49 9.16 0.52
N PRO A 95 -3.63 9.94 1.21
CA PRO A 95 -3.06 9.54 2.48
C PRO A 95 -4.13 9.27 3.55
N VAL A 96 -4.02 8.14 4.25
CA VAL A 96 -4.89 7.74 5.37
C VAL A 96 -4.05 7.48 6.62
N PRO A 97 -3.41 8.52 7.21
CA PRO A 97 -2.39 8.36 8.25
C PRO A 97 -2.89 7.62 9.50
N GLN A 98 -4.19 7.70 9.81
CA GLN A 98 -4.80 6.99 10.93
C GLN A 98 -4.73 5.45 10.77
N ARG A 99 -4.72 4.97 9.55
CA ARG A 99 -4.60 3.54 9.21
C ARG A 99 -3.14 3.16 8.92
N GLU A 100 -2.43 4.00 8.20
CA GLU A 100 -1.07 3.72 7.72
C GLU A 100 -0.03 3.72 8.82
N LEU A 101 -0.02 4.72 9.70
CA LEU A 101 1.02 4.85 10.73
C LEU A 101 1.06 3.68 11.71
N PRO A 102 -0.06 3.16 12.25
CA PRO A 102 -0.05 1.96 13.06
C PRO A 102 0.56 0.76 12.34
N LYS A 103 0.15 0.54 11.09
CA LYS A 103 0.62 -0.59 10.28
C LYS A 103 2.10 -0.49 9.92
N LEU A 104 2.59 0.70 9.60
CA LEU A 104 4.00 0.96 9.34
C LEU A 104 4.87 0.74 10.58
N VAL A 105 4.38 1.09 11.78
CA VAL A 105 5.09 0.80 13.05
C VAL A 105 5.28 -0.70 13.22
N ASP A 106 4.25 -1.49 12.95
CA ASP A 106 4.34 -2.95 13.05
C ASP A 106 5.37 -3.52 12.07
N THR A 107 5.43 -2.98 10.86
CA THR A 107 6.32 -3.48 9.80
C THR A 107 7.76 -2.95 9.93
N LEU A 108 7.95 -1.65 10.13
CA LEU A 108 9.27 -0.98 10.12
C LEU A 108 9.86 -0.77 11.53
N GLY A 109 9.02 -0.84 12.57
CA GLY A 109 9.46 -0.68 13.95
C GLY A 109 9.99 0.72 14.25
N SER A 110 11.10 0.79 15.00
CA SER A 110 11.74 2.05 15.42
C SER A 110 12.26 2.90 14.25
N ASP A 111 12.56 2.28 13.12
CA ASP A 111 13.13 2.97 11.95
C ASP A 111 12.13 3.95 11.30
N LEU A 112 10.83 3.71 11.50
CA LEU A 112 9.77 4.55 10.93
C LEU A 112 9.92 6.03 11.32
N ARG A 113 10.25 6.34 12.58
CA ARG A 113 10.41 7.72 13.05
C ARG A 113 11.49 8.49 12.27
N ASP A 114 12.60 7.82 11.99
CA ASP A 114 13.72 8.43 11.29
C ASP A 114 13.37 8.65 9.81
N ARG A 115 12.57 7.73 9.23
CA ARG A 115 12.05 7.86 7.87
C ARG A 115 11.00 8.96 7.75
N LEU A 116 10.17 9.17 8.76
CA LEU A 116 9.19 10.26 8.79
C LEU A 116 9.79 11.61 9.19
N GLY A 117 11.00 11.64 9.73
CA GLY A 117 11.64 12.85 10.25
C GLY A 117 10.91 13.42 11.47
N VAL A 118 10.38 12.55 12.35
CA VAL A 118 9.59 12.94 13.51
C VAL A 118 10.21 12.42 14.82
N SER A 119 9.90 13.08 15.94
CA SER A 119 10.30 12.59 17.25
C SER A 119 9.45 11.37 17.68
N PRO A 120 9.98 10.49 18.59
CA PRO A 120 9.21 9.36 19.11
C PRO A 120 7.87 9.79 19.73
N SER A 121 7.87 10.91 20.46
CA SER A 121 6.65 11.44 21.08
C SER A 121 5.65 12.00 20.07
N ALA A 122 6.11 12.55 18.95
CA ALA A 122 5.25 13.00 17.87
C ALA A 122 4.59 11.80 17.18
N LEU A 123 5.38 10.79 16.80
CA LEU A 123 4.87 9.56 16.18
C LEU A 123 3.79 8.89 17.06
N GLN A 124 4.05 8.82 18.38
CA GLN A 124 3.08 8.25 19.31
C GLN A 124 1.74 9.02 19.33
N ARG A 125 1.79 10.36 19.27
CA ARG A 125 0.58 11.19 19.22
C ARG A 125 -0.19 11.06 17.92
N TYR A 126 0.50 11.00 16.77
CA TYR A 126 -0.12 10.81 15.46
C TYR A 126 -0.79 9.44 15.35
N ARG A 127 -0.09 8.40 15.76
CA ARG A 127 -0.59 7.03 15.79
C ARG A 127 -1.79 6.82 16.72
N GLY A 128 -1.82 7.53 17.85
CA GLY A 128 -2.91 7.46 18.83
C GLY A 128 -4.02 8.49 18.61
N GLU A 129 -4.02 9.19 17.46
CA GLU A 129 -5.01 10.21 17.07
C GLU A 129 -5.18 11.34 18.09
N SER A 130 -4.28 11.45 19.09
CA SER A 130 -4.30 12.53 20.07
C SER A 130 -3.82 13.87 19.49
N ARG A 131 -3.32 13.85 18.28
CA ARG A 131 -2.95 15.02 17.48
C ARG A 131 -3.09 14.69 15.99
N GLU A 132 -3.62 15.62 15.23
CA GLU A 132 -3.67 15.56 13.77
C GLU A 132 -2.28 15.42 13.19
N THR A 133 -2.15 14.53 12.19
CA THR A 133 -0.89 14.31 11.46
C THR A 133 -0.70 15.42 10.45
N PRO A 134 0.42 16.17 10.49
CA PRO A 134 0.71 17.18 9.47
C PRO A 134 0.79 16.58 8.07
N ASP A 135 0.36 17.31 7.05
CA ASP A 135 0.27 16.85 5.66
C ASP A 135 1.59 16.29 5.15
N ASP A 136 2.72 16.94 5.45
CA ASP A 136 4.04 16.50 5.03
C ASP A 136 4.45 15.16 5.67
N VAL A 137 3.99 14.87 6.89
CA VAL A 137 4.19 13.59 7.57
C VAL A 137 3.22 12.54 7.02
N ALA A 138 1.97 12.92 6.77
CA ALA A 138 0.97 12.05 6.18
C ALA A 138 1.42 11.53 4.81
N TRP A 139 1.88 12.42 3.92
CA TRP A 139 2.40 12.03 2.61
C TRP A 139 3.65 11.15 2.69
N ARG A 140 4.60 11.45 3.61
CA ARG A 140 5.75 10.54 3.83
C ARG A 140 5.31 9.17 4.33
N GLY A 141 4.37 9.12 5.25
CA GLY A 141 3.78 7.86 5.71
C GLY A 141 3.12 7.08 4.58
N HIS A 142 2.35 7.77 3.75
CA HIS A 142 1.66 7.20 2.60
C HIS A 142 2.63 6.55 1.59
N VAL A 143 3.63 7.27 1.15
CA VAL A 143 4.68 6.73 0.24
C VAL A 143 5.40 5.52 0.85
N LEU A 144 5.67 5.54 2.16
CA LEU A 144 6.24 4.37 2.84
C LEU A 144 5.27 3.18 2.85
N ALA A 145 3.97 3.41 3.04
CA ALA A 145 2.95 2.35 2.98
C ALA A 145 2.83 1.75 1.58
N GLU A 146 2.92 2.55 0.53
CA GLU A 146 2.96 2.09 -0.85
C GLU A 146 4.17 1.18 -1.10
N ILE A 147 5.38 1.64 -0.75
CA ILE A 147 6.61 0.86 -0.91
C ILE A 147 6.53 -0.46 -0.13
N VAL A 148 6.03 -0.42 1.11
CA VAL A 148 5.84 -1.62 1.93
C VAL A 148 4.83 -2.57 1.27
N GLY A 149 3.76 -2.05 0.68
CA GLY A 149 2.76 -2.81 -0.04
C GLY A 149 3.34 -3.57 -1.23
N ASP A 150 4.12 -2.90 -2.06
CA ASP A 150 4.80 -3.51 -3.20
C ASP A 150 5.77 -4.61 -2.74
N LEU A 151 6.52 -4.37 -1.67
CA LEU A 151 7.47 -5.34 -1.14
C LEU A 151 6.80 -6.54 -0.45
N ALA A 152 5.61 -6.37 0.14
CA ALA A 152 4.90 -7.42 0.90
C ALA A 152 4.50 -8.62 0.05
N GLY A 153 4.36 -8.45 -1.27
CA GLY A 153 4.12 -9.54 -2.21
C GLY A 153 5.28 -10.54 -2.30
N SER A 154 6.52 -10.06 -2.14
CA SER A 154 7.75 -10.83 -2.34
C SER A 154 8.57 -11.04 -1.06
N TYR A 155 8.40 -10.21 -0.03
CA TYR A 155 9.21 -10.21 1.19
C TYR A 155 8.36 -10.35 2.45
N ASN A 156 8.93 -10.99 3.48
CA ASN A 156 8.44 -10.89 4.86
C ASN A 156 8.95 -9.58 5.50
N GLU A 157 8.48 -9.25 6.70
CA GLU A 157 8.85 -8.01 7.42
C GLU A 157 10.37 -7.82 7.56
N ARG A 158 11.12 -8.89 7.87
CA ARG A 158 12.58 -8.83 7.94
C ARG A 158 13.20 -8.51 6.57
N GLY A 159 12.67 -9.11 5.50
CA GLY A 159 13.08 -8.83 4.13
C GLY A 159 12.80 -7.40 3.72
N ILE A 160 11.62 -6.87 4.07
CA ILE A 160 11.23 -5.48 3.84
C ILE A 160 12.21 -4.53 4.53
N ARG A 161 12.47 -4.71 5.84
CA ARG A 161 13.46 -3.87 6.56
C ARG A 161 14.85 -3.94 5.93
N GLY A 162 15.30 -5.15 5.56
CA GLY A 162 16.58 -5.36 4.89
C GLY A 162 16.64 -4.75 3.49
N TRP A 163 15.50 -4.62 2.80
CA TRP A 163 15.45 -3.98 1.48
C TRP A 163 15.81 -2.49 1.56
N PHE A 164 15.33 -1.80 2.57
CA PHE A 164 15.61 -0.37 2.77
C PHE A 164 17.10 -0.06 3.01
N THR A 165 17.86 -1.01 3.57
CA THR A 165 19.27 -0.78 3.96
C THR A 165 20.29 -1.28 2.94
N ARG A 166 19.85 -1.83 1.81
CA ARG A 166 20.75 -2.35 0.77
C ARG A 166 21.03 -1.28 -0.29
N PRO A 167 22.31 -0.99 -0.60
CA PRO A 167 22.68 -0.13 -1.72
C PRO A 167 22.10 -0.66 -3.05
N ARG A 168 21.67 0.26 -3.91
CA ARG A 168 21.08 -0.06 -5.21
C ARG A 168 21.80 0.69 -6.32
N SER A 169 22.21 -0.03 -7.38
CA SER A 169 22.79 0.59 -8.56
C SER A 169 21.84 1.56 -9.25
N GLN A 170 20.52 1.26 -9.22
CA GLN A 170 19.47 2.13 -9.76
C GLN A 170 19.27 3.44 -8.95
N LEU A 171 19.87 3.54 -7.77
CA LEU A 171 19.86 4.72 -6.90
C LEU A 171 21.27 5.31 -6.73
N ASP A 172 22.14 5.14 -7.72
CA ASP A 172 23.52 5.60 -7.71
C ASP A 172 24.35 5.08 -6.52
N GLY A 173 24.08 3.83 -6.11
CA GLY A 173 24.73 3.17 -4.98
C GLY A 173 24.17 3.58 -3.60
N ARG A 174 23.22 4.51 -3.53
CA ARG A 174 22.54 4.87 -2.28
C ARG A 174 21.57 3.75 -1.85
N THR A 175 21.27 3.71 -0.56
CA THR A 175 20.19 2.87 -0.04
C THR A 175 18.86 3.61 -0.12
N PRO A 176 17.71 2.90 -0.22
CA PRO A 176 16.39 3.54 -0.03
C PRO A 176 16.30 4.30 1.30
N ALA A 177 16.96 3.81 2.35
CA ALA A 177 17.00 4.47 3.66
C ALA A 177 17.69 5.83 3.63
N ASP A 178 18.76 6.00 2.84
CA ASP A 178 19.47 7.29 2.70
C ASP A 178 18.58 8.34 2.07
N ILE A 179 17.73 7.93 1.10
CA ILE A 179 16.80 8.82 0.40
C ILE A 179 15.59 9.15 1.28
N LEU A 180 15.03 8.13 1.94
CA LEU A 180 13.81 8.23 2.74
C LEU A 180 14.12 8.45 4.23
N SER A 181 14.98 9.40 4.55
CA SER A 181 15.38 9.74 5.91
C SER A 181 15.20 11.22 6.22
N GLY A 182 14.68 11.52 7.40
CA GLY A 182 14.44 12.90 7.83
C GLY A 182 13.25 13.54 7.11
N LYS A 183 13.43 14.79 6.67
CA LYS A 183 12.36 15.59 6.00
C LYS A 183 12.57 15.57 4.48
N TRP A 184 12.35 14.44 3.85
CA TRP A 184 12.40 14.31 2.40
C TRP A 184 11.08 14.77 1.75
N ASP A 185 11.15 15.16 0.47
CA ASP A 185 9.99 15.53 -0.34
C ASP A 185 9.38 14.29 -0.99
N PRO A 186 8.11 13.94 -0.68
CA PRO A 186 7.40 12.81 -1.27
C PRO A 186 7.28 12.83 -2.80
N HIS A 187 7.38 14.01 -3.41
CA HIS A 187 7.21 14.23 -4.85
C HIS A 187 8.54 14.39 -5.59
N SER A 188 9.69 14.19 -4.92
CA SER A 188 11.00 14.30 -5.56
C SER A 188 11.31 13.14 -6.50
N ASP A 189 12.16 13.38 -7.52
CA ASP A 189 12.62 12.37 -8.46
C ASP A 189 13.34 11.19 -7.77
N ASP A 190 14.08 11.46 -6.72
CA ASP A 190 14.75 10.42 -5.91
C ASP A 190 13.73 9.46 -5.27
N VAL A 191 12.64 9.99 -4.73
CA VAL A 191 11.56 9.20 -4.14
C VAL A 191 10.81 8.41 -5.22
N ALA A 192 10.55 9.04 -6.36
CA ALA A 192 9.93 8.35 -7.52
C ALA A 192 10.80 7.17 -7.99
N ALA A 193 12.14 7.32 -7.99
CA ALA A 193 13.04 6.22 -8.33
C ALA A 193 12.96 5.07 -7.32
N VAL A 194 12.84 5.36 -6.01
CA VAL A 194 12.66 4.33 -4.97
C VAL A 194 11.32 3.61 -5.12
N ARG A 195 10.21 4.33 -5.36
CA ARG A 195 8.89 3.74 -5.62
C ARG A 195 8.93 2.80 -6.82
N LYS A 196 9.45 3.28 -7.96
CA LYS A 196 9.60 2.47 -9.19
C LYS A 196 10.44 1.21 -8.96
N LEU A 197 11.48 1.29 -8.14
CA LEU A 197 12.31 0.14 -7.79
C LEU A 197 11.50 -0.90 -6.97
N ALA A 198 10.68 -0.47 -6.00
CA ALA A 198 9.82 -1.36 -5.24
C ALA A 198 8.75 -2.01 -6.13
N GLU A 199 8.08 -1.22 -6.96
CA GLU A 199 7.05 -1.69 -7.90
C GLU A 199 7.60 -2.74 -8.88
N SER A 200 8.85 -2.61 -9.33
CA SER A 200 9.49 -3.58 -10.25
C SER A 200 9.65 -4.98 -9.67
N LEU A 201 9.47 -5.16 -8.35
CA LEU A 201 9.57 -6.45 -7.66
C LEU A 201 8.20 -7.15 -7.52
N VAL A 202 7.12 -6.47 -7.88
CA VAL A 202 5.77 -7.02 -7.97
C VAL A 202 5.61 -7.66 -9.34
N GLY A 203 6.11 -8.88 -9.49
CA GLY A 203 6.09 -9.65 -10.74
C GLY A 203 5.33 -10.96 -10.60
#